data_61b4eac079694f0db5e214c8507b0720
#
_entry.id   61b4eac079694f0db5e214c8507b0720
#
_cell.length_a   1.000
_cell.length_b   1.000
_cell.length_c   1.000
_cell.angle_alpha   90.00
_cell.angle_beta   90.00
_cell.angle_gamma   90.00
#
_symmetry.space_group_name_H-M   'P 1'
#
loop_
_entity.id
_entity.type
_entity.pdbx_description
1 polymer ?
#
loop_
_entity_poly.entity_id
_entity_poly.type
_entity_poly.pdbx_seq_one_letter_code
_entity_poly.pdbx_strand_id
1 'polypeptide(L)'
;MKILIRLHDILKGFEAFEFLPLFLIRLYLFYVLWFAGINKIESFNKFSGYLGTLGVPFPDIFTWLVIITEAGGAALILIGLFVRWSSIPLLVVMFFAGYLVHWQNGWPHEANGIEFAAIYSLMLLTLLCFGGGKYLSLDYWVSSNK
;
A
#
# COMPACT_ATOMS: atom_id res chain seq x y z
N MET A 1 -5.20 37.03 -19.28
CA MET A 1 -3.85 36.44 -19.32
C MET A 1 -3.06 36.67 -18.02
N LYS A 2 -2.91 37.94 -17.53
CA LYS A 2 -2.16 38.22 -16.27
C LYS A 2 -2.73 37.56 -15.00
N ILE A 3 -4.05 37.44 -14.89
CA ILE A 3 -4.73 36.78 -13.74
C ILE A 3 -4.44 35.28 -13.75
N LEU A 4 -4.48 34.62 -14.90
CA LEU A 4 -4.18 33.19 -15.04
C LEU A 4 -2.71 32.89 -14.67
N ILE A 5 -1.78 33.76 -15.04
CA ILE A 5 -0.36 33.64 -14.68
C ILE A 5 -0.19 33.77 -13.17
N ARG A 6 -0.83 34.76 -12.52
CA ARG A 6 -0.76 34.91 -11.06
C ARG A 6 -1.37 33.71 -10.32
N LEU A 7 -2.50 33.19 -10.79
CA LEU A 7 -3.10 31.97 -10.23
C LEU A 7 -2.16 30.76 -10.37
N HIS A 8 -1.52 30.63 -11.53
CA HIS A 8 -0.54 29.57 -11.76
C HIS A 8 0.67 29.68 -10.82
N ASP A 9 1.19 30.89 -10.60
CA ASP A 9 2.31 31.13 -9.69
C ASP A 9 1.93 30.82 -8.22
N ILE A 10 0.71 31.12 -7.81
CA ILE A 10 0.20 30.72 -6.49
C ILE A 10 0.12 29.20 -6.39
N LEU A 11 -0.39 28.51 -7.42
CA LEU A 11 -0.47 27.04 -7.44
C LEU A 11 0.90 26.37 -7.42
N LYS A 12 1.91 26.96 -8.06
CA LYS A 12 3.31 26.47 -7.95
C LYS A 12 3.85 26.47 -6.51
N GLY A 13 3.35 27.38 -5.65
CA GLY A 13 3.70 27.39 -4.25
C GLY A 13 3.37 26.09 -3.51
N PHE A 14 2.38 25.31 -4.01
CA PHE A 14 2.04 23.99 -3.45
C PHE A 14 3.08 22.91 -3.77
N GLU A 15 4.00 23.11 -4.72
CA GLU A 15 5.11 22.18 -4.99
C GLU A 15 6.00 22.00 -3.75
N ALA A 16 6.08 23.00 -2.87
CA ALA A 16 6.79 22.88 -1.60
C ALA A 16 6.21 21.81 -0.67
N PHE A 17 4.94 21.45 -0.85
CA PHE A 17 4.23 20.45 -0.06
C PHE A 17 4.15 19.07 -0.74
N GLU A 18 4.92 18.83 -1.83
CA GLU A 18 4.90 17.54 -2.58
C GLU A 18 5.16 16.31 -1.70
N PHE A 19 5.85 16.48 -0.56
CA PHE A 19 6.12 15.40 0.39
C PHE A 19 4.87 14.97 1.18
N LEU A 20 3.90 15.88 1.38
CA LEU A 20 2.75 15.65 2.24
C LEU A 20 1.79 14.57 1.70
N PRO A 21 1.38 14.58 0.41
CA PRO A 21 0.55 13.51 -0.15
C PRO A 21 1.21 12.13 -0.02
N LEU A 22 2.51 12.02 -0.29
CA LEU A 22 3.24 10.75 -0.17
C LEU A 22 3.29 10.26 1.29
N PHE A 23 3.49 11.17 2.24
CA PHE A 23 3.45 10.83 3.66
C PHE A 23 2.05 10.37 4.09
N LEU A 24 0.98 11.05 3.67
CA LEU A 24 -0.40 10.68 3.99
C LEU A 24 -0.78 9.32 3.38
N ILE A 25 -0.37 9.04 2.15
CA ILE A 25 -0.53 7.72 1.52
C ILE A 25 0.14 6.64 2.37
N ARG A 26 1.37 6.86 2.83
CA ARG A 26 2.12 5.92 3.67
C ARG A 26 1.42 5.69 5.00
N LEU A 27 0.94 6.75 5.65
CA LEU A 27 0.22 6.67 6.91
C LEU A 27 -1.07 5.86 6.78
N TYR A 28 -1.83 6.11 5.72
CA TYR A 28 -3.07 5.40 5.45
C TYR A 28 -2.84 3.92 5.10
N LEU A 29 -1.88 3.63 4.22
CA LEU A 29 -1.51 2.25 3.88
C LEU A 29 -0.98 1.49 5.09
N PHE A 30 -0.17 2.13 5.95
CA PHE A 30 0.24 1.53 7.21
C PHE A 30 -0.98 1.12 8.04
N TYR A 31 -1.90 2.03 8.27
CA TYR A 31 -3.10 1.74 9.07
C TYR A 31 -3.84 0.52 8.53
N VAL A 32 -4.16 0.51 7.26
CA VAL A 32 -4.96 -0.55 6.65
C VAL A 32 -4.22 -1.89 6.62
N LEU A 33 -2.98 -1.90 6.12
CA LEU A 33 -2.22 -3.13 5.91
C LEU A 33 -1.70 -3.73 7.21
N TRP A 34 -1.34 -2.90 8.20
CA TRP A 34 -0.95 -3.36 9.53
C TRP A 34 -2.08 -4.11 10.20
N PHE A 35 -3.27 -3.52 10.28
CA PHE A 35 -4.42 -4.16 10.88
C PHE A 35 -4.88 -5.40 10.09
N ALA A 36 -4.79 -5.36 8.75
CA ALA A 36 -5.07 -6.54 7.93
C ALA A 36 -4.13 -7.72 8.25
N GLY A 37 -2.83 -7.43 8.42
CA GLY A 37 -1.83 -8.43 8.80
C GLY A 37 -2.07 -8.97 10.22
N ILE A 38 -2.31 -8.10 11.20
CA ILE A 38 -2.56 -8.51 12.60
C ILE A 38 -3.84 -9.36 12.70
N ASN A 39 -4.92 -8.94 12.07
CA ASN A 39 -6.18 -9.72 12.06
C ASN A 39 -5.99 -11.12 11.47
N LYS A 40 -5.09 -11.28 10.48
CA LYS A 40 -4.75 -12.59 9.92
C LYS A 40 -3.93 -13.45 10.88
N ILE A 41 -3.10 -12.85 11.74
CA ILE A 41 -2.41 -13.59 12.82
C ILE A 41 -3.44 -14.15 13.80
N GLU A 42 -4.38 -13.33 14.25
CA GLU A 42 -5.41 -13.73 15.21
C GLU A 42 -6.37 -14.78 14.63
N SER A 43 -6.63 -14.74 13.34
CA SER A 43 -7.52 -15.68 12.63
C SER A 43 -6.77 -16.61 11.68
N PHE A 44 -5.54 -17.00 12.00
CA PHE A 44 -4.64 -17.75 11.13
C PHE A 44 -5.30 -18.98 10.48
N ASN A 45 -5.84 -19.88 11.30
CA ASN A 45 -6.45 -21.14 10.84
C ASN A 45 -7.67 -20.89 9.91
N LYS A 46 -8.43 -19.83 10.19
CA LYS A 46 -9.58 -19.46 9.37
C LYS A 46 -9.13 -18.95 8.01
N PHE A 47 -8.10 -18.09 7.98
CA PHE A 47 -7.57 -17.52 6.74
C PHE A 47 -6.85 -18.56 5.90
N SER A 48 -6.02 -19.41 6.53
CA SER A 48 -5.35 -20.54 5.86
C SER A 48 -6.37 -21.52 5.28
N GLY A 49 -7.37 -21.93 6.06
CA GLY A 49 -8.45 -22.78 5.57
C GLY A 49 -9.18 -22.18 4.37
N TYR A 50 -9.44 -20.86 4.40
CA TYR A 50 -10.06 -20.14 3.29
C TYR A 50 -9.17 -20.17 2.03
N LEU A 51 -7.86 -19.94 2.14
CA LEU A 51 -6.93 -20.05 1.02
C LEU A 51 -6.93 -21.48 0.42
N GLY A 52 -7.04 -22.50 1.29
CA GLY A 52 -7.18 -23.90 0.84
C GLY A 52 -8.45 -24.12 0.01
N THR A 53 -9.59 -23.51 0.36
CA THR A 53 -10.84 -23.61 -0.44
C THR A 53 -10.72 -22.92 -1.80
N LEU A 54 -9.83 -21.94 -1.93
CA LEU A 54 -9.52 -21.26 -3.20
C LEU A 54 -8.50 -22.03 -4.06
N GLY A 55 -8.05 -23.20 -3.61
CA GLY A 55 -7.09 -24.04 -4.35
C GLY A 55 -5.63 -23.58 -4.22
N VAL A 56 -5.30 -22.72 -3.24
CA VAL A 56 -3.91 -22.27 -3.00
C VAL A 56 -3.11 -23.45 -2.43
N PRO A 57 -1.99 -23.87 -3.05
CA PRO A 57 -1.13 -24.92 -2.50
C PRO A 57 -0.45 -24.44 -1.22
N PHE A 58 -0.22 -25.33 -0.25
CA PHE A 58 0.45 -25.01 1.01
C PHE A 58 -0.11 -23.76 1.71
N PRO A 59 -1.42 -23.72 2.04
CA PRO A 59 -2.10 -22.49 2.46
C PRO A 59 -1.51 -21.85 3.70
N ASP A 60 -0.93 -22.64 4.63
CA ASP A 60 -0.26 -22.11 5.84
C ASP A 60 0.98 -21.29 5.49
N ILE A 61 1.77 -21.76 4.52
CA ILE A 61 2.97 -21.03 4.07
C ILE A 61 2.56 -19.71 3.40
N PHE A 62 1.57 -19.75 2.52
CA PHE A 62 1.06 -18.53 1.89
C PHE A 62 0.42 -17.57 2.89
N THR A 63 -0.26 -18.08 3.91
CA THR A 63 -0.79 -17.26 5.01
C THR A 63 0.33 -16.49 5.71
N TRP A 64 1.42 -17.15 6.09
CA TRP A 64 2.59 -16.47 6.68
C TRP A 64 3.24 -15.46 5.74
N LEU A 65 3.37 -15.80 4.45
CA LEU A 65 3.92 -14.87 3.46
C LEU A 65 3.07 -13.60 3.35
N VAL A 66 1.74 -13.74 3.31
CA VAL A 66 0.82 -12.60 3.28
C VAL A 66 0.94 -11.76 4.55
N ILE A 67 0.93 -12.37 5.73
CA ILE A 67 1.04 -11.67 7.03
C ILE A 67 2.36 -10.89 7.10
N ILE A 68 3.49 -11.52 6.80
CA ILE A 68 4.80 -10.88 6.84
C ILE A 68 4.88 -9.73 5.83
N THR A 69 4.31 -9.92 4.64
CA THR A 69 4.30 -8.90 3.60
C THR A 69 3.42 -7.71 4.02
N GLU A 70 2.20 -7.95 4.51
CA GLU A 70 1.29 -6.88 4.92
C GLU A 70 1.81 -6.14 6.16
N ALA A 71 2.06 -6.83 7.26
CA ALA A 71 2.49 -6.19 8.49
C ALA A 71 3.93 -5.63 8.38
N GLY A 72 4.88 -6.43 7.87
CA GLY A 72 6.26 -5.99 7.70
C GLY A 72 6.40 -4.89 6.66
N GLY A 73 5.75 -5.05 5.51
CA GLY A 73 5.74 -4.02 4.45
C GLY A 73 5.08 -2.73 4.91
N ALA A 74 3.98 -2.81 5.68
CA ALA A 74 3.33 -1.64 6.26
C ALA A 74 4.27 -0.88 7.20
N ALA A 75 4.99 -1.57 8.08
CA ALA A 75 5.96 -0.95 8.98
C ALA A 75 7.08 -0.24 8.21
N LEU A 76 7.64 -0.88 7.18
CA LEU A 76 8.67 -0.29 6.33
C LEU A 76 8.16 0.95 5.57
N ILE A 77 6.94 0.89 5.05
CA ILE A 77 6.30 2.02 4.38
C ILE A 77 6.08 3.18 5.37
N LEU A 78 5.63 2.92 6.60
CA LEU A 78 5.41 3.97 7.60
C LEU A 78 6.68 4.76 7.89
N ILE A 79 7.78 4.06 8.21
CA ILE A 79 9.06 4.71 8.51
C ILE A 79 9.76 5.28 7.27
N GLY A 80 9.28 4.92 6.09
CA GLY A 80 9.84 5.38 4.82
C GLY A 80 11.18 4.75 4.48
N LEU A 81 11.36 3.48 4.85
CA LEU A 81 12.56 2.70 4.56
C LEU A 81 12.27 1.62 3.51
N PHE A 82 13.09 1.55 2.47
CA PHE A 82 12.91 0.63 1.34
C PHE A 82 11.50 0.70 0.73
N VAL A 83 10.92 1.90 0.66
CA VAL A 83 9.52 2.10 0.26
C VAL A 83 9.23 1.47 -1.10
N ARG A 84 10.08 1.69 -2.10
CA ARG A 84 9.91 1.10 -3.44
C ARG A 84 9.98 -0.42 -3.42
N TRP A 85 10.93 -0.98 -2.66
CA TRP A 85 11.10 -2.43 -2.55
C TRP A 85 9.93 -3.09 -1.82
N SER A 86 9.44 -2.47 -0.75
CA SER A 86 8.29 -2.97 0.03
C SER A 86 6.98 -2.87 -0.77
N SER A 87 6.87 -1.90 -1.67
CA SER A 87 5.67 -1.74 -2.50
C SER A 87 5.48 -2.90 -3.49
N ILE A 88 6.56 -3.54 -3.96
CA ILE A 88 6.47 -4.64 -4.94
C ILE A 88 5.71 -5.86 -4.36
N PRO A 89 6.16 -6.48 -3.25
CA PRO A 89 5.45 -7.63 -2.70
C PRO A 89 4.03 -7.27 -2.22
N LEU A 90 3.82 -6.05 -1.72
CA LEU A 90 2.48 -5.58 -1.36
C LEU A 90 1.56 -5.47 -2.57
N LEU A 91 2.04 -4.99 -3.72
CA LEU A 91 1.28 -4.99 -4.97
C LEU A 91 0.91 -6.41 -5.41
N VAL A 92 1.82 -7.39 -5.25
CA VAL A 92 1.54 -8.80 -5.54
C VAL A 92 0.42 -9.31 -4.62
N VAL A 93 0.47 -9.02 -3.32
CA VAL A 93 -0.60 -9.40 -2.37
C VAL A 93 -1.93 -8.76 -2.76
N MET A 94 -1.95 -7.46 -3.11
CA MET A 94 -3.17 -6.77 -3.54
C MET A 94 -3.75 -7.33 -4.83
N PHE A 95 -2.89 -7.71 -5.79
CA PHE A 95 -3.32 -8.37 -7.02
C PHE A 95 -4.02 -9.71 -6.72
N PHE A 96 -3.40 -10.57 -5.92
CA PHE A 96 -4.01 -11.85 -5.55
C PHE A 96 -5.27 -11.68 -4.68
N ALA A 97 -5.30 -10.72 -3.78
CA ALA A 97 -6.50 -10.39 -3.01
C ALA A 97 -7.64 -9.96 -3.94
N GLY A 98 -7.37 -9.05 -4.88
CA GLY A 98 -8.34 -8.64 -5.89
C GLY A 98 -8.83 -9.79 -6.75
N TYR A 99 -7.92 -10.62 -7.25
CA TYR A 99 -8.24 -11.69 -8.19
C TYR A 99 -8.89 -12.93 -7.53
N LEU A 100 -8.31 -13.44 -6.44
CA LEU A 100 -8.77 -14.69 -5.82
C LEU A 100 -9.95 -14.49 -4.87
N VAL A 101 -9.99 -13.35 -4.16
CA VAL A 101 -10.94 -13.12 -3.06
C VAL A 101 -12.12 -12.25 -3.51
N HIS A 102 -11.83 -11.18 -4.26
CA HIS A 102 -12.80 -10.12 -4.49
C HIS A 102 -13.40 -10.10 -5.90
N TRP A 103 -12.75 -10.75 -6.89
CA TRP A 103 -13.16 -10.67 -8.30
C TRP A 103 -14.62 -11.07 -8.55
N GLN A 104 -15.07 -12.14 -7.91
CA GLN A 104 -16.43 -12.66 -8.12
C GLN A 104 -17.52 -11.75 -7.55
N ASN A 105 -17.15 -10.84 -6.64
CA ASN A 105 -18.08 -9.92 -6.00
C ASN A 105 -18.26 -8.60 -6.79
N GLY A 106 -17.58 -8.47 -7.94
CA GLY A 106 -17.64 -7.28 -8.79
C GLY A 106 -16.82 -6.12 -8.24
N TRP A 107 -17.22 -4.89 -8.61
CA TRP A 107 -16.45 -3.68 -8.26
C TRP A 107 -16.73 -3.14 -6.85
N PRO A 108 -18.00 -2.95 -6.40
CA PRO A 108 -18.32 -2.19 -5.20
C PRO A 108 -17.77 -2.81 -3.90
N HIS A 109 -17.22 -2.00 -3.02
CA HIS A 109 -16.69 -2.45 -1.72
C HIS A 109 -17.79 -2.95 -0.78
N GLU A 110 -19.03 -2.43 -0.87
CA GLU A 110 -20.18 -2.90 -0.09
C GLU A 110 -20.50 -4.38 -0.36
N ALA A 111 -20.22 -4.82 -1.59
CA ALA A 111 -20.35 -6.22 -1.98
C ALA A 111 -19.05 -7.04 -1.71
N ASN A 112 -18.08 -6.49 -0.97
CA ASN A 112 -16.75 -7.07 -0.79
C ASN A 112 -15.99 -7.23 -2.12
N GLY A 113 -16.19 -6.29 -3.05
CA GLY A 113 -15.59 -6.26 -4.38
C GLY A 113 -14.13 -5.77 -4.39
N ILE A 114 -13.62 -5.58 -5.60
CA ILE A 114 -12.18 -5.29 -5.86
C ILE A 114 -11.78 -3.84 -5.61
N GLU A 115 -12.71 -2.95 -5.32
CA GLU A 115 -12.50 -1.50 -5.22
C GLU A 115 -11.34 -1.13 -4.28
N PHE A 116 -11.32 -1.65 -3.05
CA PHE A 116 -10.25 -1.36 -2.10
C PHE A 116 -8.90 -1.93 -2.54
N ALA A 117 -8.87 -3.15 -3.07
CA ALA A 117 -7.64 -3.73 -3.59
C ALA A 117 -7.06 -2.89 -4.75
N ALA A 118 -7.92 -2.33 -5.61
CA ALA A 118 -7.54 -1.45 -6.70
C ALA A 118 -7.01 -0.10 -6.18
N ILE A 119 -7.68 0.53 -5.21
CA ILE A 119 -7.24 1.80 -4.59
C ILE A 119 -5.89 1.62 -3.90
N TYR A 120 -5.71 0.56 -3.11
CA TYR A 120 -4.44 0.29 -2.43
C TYR A 120 -3.32 -0.02 -3.43
N SER A 121 -3.64 -0.73 -4.52
CA SER A 121 -2.68 -0.96 -5.61
C SER A 121 -2.24 0.35 -6.27
N LEU A 122 -3.16 1.29 -6.50
CA LEU A 122 -2.84 2.60 -7.06
C LEU A 122 -1.94 3.42 -6.11
N MET A 123 -2.24 3.39 -4.81
CA MET A 123 -1.41 4.05 -3.79
C MET A 123 0.00 3.42 -3.71
N LEU A 124 0.10 2.09 -3.73
CA LEU A 124 1.37 1.37 -3.73
C LEU A 124 2.18 1.62 -5.01
N LEU A 125 1.51 1.70 -6.17
CA LEU A 125 2.14 2.07 -7.44
C LEU A 125 2.69 3.50 -7.38
N THR A 126 1.95 4.43 -6.76
CA THR A 126 2.44 5.80 -6.52
C THR A 126 3.71 5.77 -5.68
N LEU A 127 3.75 5.01 -4.58
CA LEU A 127 4.94 4.86 -3.75
C LEU A 127 6.09 4.16 -4.48
N LEU A 128 5.81 3.19 -5.34
CA LEU A 128 6.82 2.53 -6.17
C LEU A 128 7.49 3.53 -7.12
N CYS A 129 6.72 4.38 -7.78
CA CYS A 129 7.22 5.37 -8.74
C CYS A 129 7.95 6.53 -8.05
N PHE A 130 7.36 7.12 -7.01
CA PHE A 130 7.85 8.34 -6.37
C PHE A 130 8.71 8.08 -5.13
N GLY A 131 8.63 6.88 -4.54
CA GLY A 131 9.30 6.55 -3.27
C GLY A 131 8.58 7.11 -2.05
N GLY A 132 9.27 7.17 -0.92
CA GLY A 132 8.72 7.61 0.37
C GLY A 132 8.53 9.12 0.51
N GLY A 133 8.95 9.91 -0.46
CA GLY A 133 8.94 11.37 -0.39
C GLY A 133 10.15 11.96 0.33
N LYS A 134 10.21 13.30 0.40
CA LYS A 134 11.27 14.06 1.06
C LYS A 134 10.95 14.25 2.56
N TYR A 135 11.94 14.57 3.36
CA TYR A 135 11.92 14.96 4.78
C TYR A 135 11.43 13.89 5.76
N LEU A 136 10.26 13.28 5.54
CA LEU A 136 9.62 12.32 6.46
C LEU A 136 9.86 10.85 6.01
N SER A 137 10.98 10.56 5.38
CA SER A 137 11.35 9.24 4.86
C SER A 137 12.81 8.93 5.20
N LEU A 138 13.07 7.74 5.76
CA LEU A 138 14.44 7.30 6.01
C LEU A 138 15.24 7.11 4.73
N ASP A 139 14.60 6.67 3.63
CA ASP A 139 15.25 6.57 2.32
C ASP A 139 15.83 7.91 1.85
N TYR A 140 15.14 9.01 2.15
CA TYR A 140 15.64 10.35 1.83
C TYR A 140 16.89 10.70 2.63
N TRP A 141 16.88 10.47 3.94
CA TRP A 141 18.03 10.79 4.81
C TRP A 141 19.25 9.92 4.53
N VAL A 142 19.04 8.64 4.20
CA VAL A 142 20.13 7.73 3.81
C VAL A 142 20.72 8.14 2.46
N SER A 143 19.92 8.61 1.52
CA SER A 143 20.39 9.04 0.20
C SER A 143 21.02 10.42 0.19
N SER A 144 20.62 11.34 1.09
CA SER A 144 21.16 12.70 1.17
C SER A 144 22.55 12.76 1.83
N ASN A 145 22.96 11.71 2.53
CA ASN A 145 24.27 11.62 3.20
C ASN A 145 25.33 10.89 2.34
N LYS A 146 25.03 10.62 1.07
CA LYS A 146 25.98 10.12 0.07
C LYS A 146 26.41 11.22 -0.89
#